data_42b03fa0f584df6d46daf5414a96a5a4
#
_entry.id   42b03fa0f584df6d46daf5414a96a5a4
#
_cell.length_a   1.000
_cell.length_b   1.000
_cell.length_c   1.000
_cell.angle_alpha   90.00
_cell.angle_beta   90.00
_cell.angle_gamma   90.00
#
_symmetry.space_group_name_H-M   'P 1'
#
loop_
_entity.id
_entity.type
_entity.pdbx_description
1 polymer ?
#
loop_
_entity_poly.entity_id
_entity_poly.type
_entity_poly.pdbx_seq_one_letter_code
_entity_poly.pdbx_strand_id
1 'polypeptide(L)'
;MEKREENMLDILAEERIHTVLQDALDEDELYQSAEKEVDETLNELQKAGLSREQNKVVDKALSATNASGAAYGATAYKQGLYDGIKLMSEVNRIGEDGDILNKKDFYCEKII
;
A
#
# COMPACT_ATOMS: atom_id res chain seq x y z
N MET A 1 9.90 17.73 15.56
CA MET A 1 9.78 16.55 14.69
C MET A 1 10.55 16.79 13.40
N GLU A 2 11.55 16.01 13.16
CA GLU A 2 12.36 16.20 11.97
C GLU A 2 11.62 15.74 10.72
N LYS A 3 11.62 16.60 9.72
CA LYS A 3 11.10 16.25 8.42
C LYS A 3 12.11 15.37 7.70
N ARG A 4 11.67 14.20 7.29
CA ARG A 4 12.48 13.32 6.47
C ARG A 4 12.69 13.99 5.10
N GLU A 5 13.93 14.06 4.65
CA GLU A 5 14.19 14.55 3.31
C GLU A 5 13.63 13.59 2.26
N GLU A 6 12.89 14.12 1.32
CA GLU A 6 12.39 13.34 0.21
C GLU A 6 13.52 13.09 -0.78
N ASN A 7 13.76 11.82 -1.09
CA ASN A 7 14.71 11.45 -2.13
C ASN A 7 13.96 11.09 -3.41
N MET A 8 14.72 10.80 -4.47
CA MET A 8 14.18 10.45 -5.78
C MET A 8 13.21 9.26 -5.70
N LEU A 9 13.52 8.27 -4.88
CA LEU A 9 12.68 7.08 -4.73
C LEU A 9 11.35 7.39 -4.05
N ASP A 10 11.36 8.27 -3.07
CA ASP A 10 10.13 8.70 -2.40
C ASP A 10 9.21 9.45 -3.36
N ILE A 11 9.78 10.33 -4.18
CA ILE A 11 9.04 11.07 -5.19
C ILE A 11 8.43 10.12 -6.22
N LEU A 12 9.21 9.16 -6.71
CA LEU A 12 8.75 8.16 -7.66
C LEU A 12 7.62 7.30 -7.05
N ALA A 13 7.78 6.86 -5.81
CA ALA A 13 6.77 6.06 -5.14
C ALA A 13 5.45 6.84 -5.01
N GLU A 14 5.51 8.10 -4.61
CA GLU A 14 4.31 8.93 -4.49
C GLU A 14 3.58 9.11 -5.82
N GLU A 15 4.32 9.34 -6.89
CA GLU A 15 3.74 9.44 -8.22
C GLU A 15 3.03 8.14 -8.62
N ARG A 16 3.68 7.01 -8.41
CA ARG A 16 3.10 5.70 -8.76
C ARG A 16 1.91 5.32 -7.90
N ILE A 17 1.89 5.72 -6.63
CA ILE A 17 0.73 5.52 -5.76
C ILE A 17 -0.50 6.25 -6.32
N HIS A 18 -0.32 7.44 -6.87
CA HIS A 18 -1.43 8.23 -7.41
C HIS A 18 -1.81 7.86 -8.84
N THR A 19 -1.03 7.04 -9.52
CA THR A 19 -1.28 6.63 -10.91
C THR A 19 -1.45 5.13 -11.04
N VAL A 20 -0.35 4.39 -11.10
CA VAL A 20 -0.33 2.96 -11.39
C VAL A 20 -1.06 2.14 -10.34
N LEU A 21 -0.87 2.49 -9.06
CA LEU A 21 -1.55 1.79 -7.98
C LEU A 21 -3.06 1.97 -8.05
N GLN A 22 -3.53 3.17 -8.39
CA GLN A 22 -4.97 3.41 -8.53
C GLN A 22 -5.58 2.53 -9.62
N ASP A 23 -4.91 2.41 -10.75
CA ASP A 23 -5.36 1.54 -11.83
C ASP A 23 -5.39 0.06 -11.40
N ALA A 24 -4.37 -0.37 -10.67
CA ALA A 24 -4.31 -1.73 -10.15
C ALA A 24 -5.43 -2.03 -9.16
N LEU A 25 -5.75 -1.07 -8.28
CA LEU A 25 -6.83 -1.20 -7.31
C LEU A 25 -8.20 -1.29 -8.00
N ASP A 26 -8.39 -0.54 -9.09
CA ASP A 26 -9.64 -0.59 -9.85
C ASP A 26 -9.93 -1.98 -10.42
N GLU A 27 -8.89 -2.76 -10.71
CA GLU A 27 -8.99 -4.10 -11.24
C GLU A 27 -8.90 -5.20 -10.18
N ASP A 28 -8.56 -4.86 -8.95
CA ASP A 28 -8.38 -5.83 -7.87
C ASP A 28 -9.73 -6.23 -7.26
N GLU A 29 -10.10 -7.49 -7.41
CA GLU A 29 -11.40 -8.00 -6.94
C GLU A 29 -11.53 -7.93 -5.42
N LEU A 30 -10.47 -8.22 -4.69
CA LEU A 30 -10.50 -8.18 -3.23
C LEU A 30 -10.71 -6.76 -2.73
N TYR A 31 -9.99 -5.80 -3.33
CA TYR A 31 -10.15 -4.40 -2.98
C TYR A 31 -11.55 -3.89 -3.32
N GLN A 32 -12.06 -4.22 -4.50
CA GLN A 32 -13.39 -3.79 -4.93
C GLN A 32 -14.49 -4.40 -4.05
N SER A 33 -14.32 -5.64 -3.64
CA SER A 33 -15.25 -6.30 -2.71
C SER A 33 -15.26 -5.61 -1.35
N ALA A 34 -14.08 -5.24 -0.84
CA ALA A 34 -13.97 -4.53 0.42
C ALA A 34 -14.60 -3.13 0.35
N GLU A 35 -14.40 -2.41 -0.75
CA GLU A 35 -15.00 -1.11 -0.96
C GLU A 35 -16.53 -1.19 -1.03
N LYS A 36 -17.05 -2.23 -1.66
CA LYS A 36 -18.50 -2.47 -1.71
C LYS A 36 -19.07 -2.69 -0.31
N GLU A 37 -18.38 -3.45 0.52
CA GLU A 37 -18.79 -3.67 1.90
C GLU A 37 -18.78 -2.37 2.70
N VAL A 38 -17.79 -1.53 2.48
CA VAL A 38 -17.74 -0.19 3.10
C VAL A 38 -18.98 0.62 2.72
N ASP A 39 -19.33 0.66 1.43
CA ASP A 39 -20.49 1.39 0.96
C ASP A 39 -21.79 0.86 1.56
N GLU A 40 -21.95 -0.45 1.63
CA GLU A 40 -23.13 -1.09 2.21
C GLU A 40 -23.28 -0.78 3.71
N THR A 41 -22.18 -0.87 4.44
CA THR A 41 -22.20 -0.59 5.89
C THR A 41 -22.41 0.89 6.18
N LEU A 42 -21.89 1.78 5.35
CA LEU A 42 -22.16 3.22 5.48
C LEU A 42 -23.64 3.53 5.24
N ASN A 43 -24.26 2.87 4.29
CA ASN A 43 -25.70 3.01 4.05
C ASN A 43 -26.52 2.52 5.25
N GLU A 44 -26.14 1.40 5.85
CA GLU A 44 -26.78 0.92 7.08
C GLU A 44 -26.63 1.92 8.22
N LEU A 45 -25.46 2.50 8.34
CA LEU A 45 -25.18 3.50 9.37
C LEU A 45 -26.10 4.73 9.23
N GLN A 46 -26.32 5.19 8.00
CA GLN A 46 -27.23 6.30 7.73
C GLN A 46 -28.66 5.97 8.13
N LYS A 47 -29.09 4.73 7.91
CA LYS A 47 -30.45 4.26 8.24
C LYS A 47 -30.63 4.03 9.74
N ALA A 48 -29.57 3.94 10.50
CA ALA A 48 -29.64 3.69 11.95
C ALA A 48 -30.22 4.84 12.75
N GLY A 49 -30.36 6.02 12.14
CA GLY A 49 -31.00 7.15 12.79
C GLY A 49 -30.19 7.84 13.86
N LEU A 50 -28.90 7.98 13.62
CA LEU A 50 -27.97 8.61 14.55
C LEU A 50 -28.30 10.10 14.72
N SER A 51 -28.07 10.61 15.94
CA SER A 51 -28.19 12.04 16.20
C SER A 51 -27.11 12.81 15.42
N ARG A 52 -27.32 14.13 15.32
CA ARG A 52 -26.35 15.00 14.65
C ARG A 52 -24.99 14.92 15.30
N GLU A 53 -24.95 14.87 16.63
CA GLU A 53 -23.70 14.77 17.37
C GLU A 53 -23.01 13.43 17.18
N GLN A 54 -23.77 12.34 17.16
CA GLN A 54 -23.24 11.00 16.89
C GLN A 54 -22.69 10.92 15.47
N ASN A 55 -23.37 11.50 14.49
CA ASN A 55 -22.89 11.55 13.11
C ASN A 55 -21.53 12.28 12.99
N LYS A 56 -21.35 13.36 13.73
CA LYS A 56 -20.08 14.10 13.73
C LYS A 56 -18.93 13.23 14.26
N VAL A 57 -19.15 12.50 15.32
CA VAL A 57 -18.14 11.62 15.89
C VAL A 57 -17.81 10.49 14.94
N VAL A 58 -18.81 9.90 14.32
CA VAL A 58 -18.63 8.82 13.35
C VAL A 58 -17.85 9.32 12.13
N ASP A 59 -18.21 10.47 11.58
CA ASP A 59 -17.51 11.06 10.44
C ASP A 59 -16.04 11.34 10.76
N LYS A 60 -15.79 11.83 11.95
CA LYS A 60 -14.43 12.08 12.43
C LYS A 60 -13.63 10.78 12.53
N ALA A 61 -14.24 9.75 13.07
CA ALA A 61 -13.59 8.42 13.19
C ALA A 61 -13.31 7.82 11.80
N LEU A 62 -14.26 7.93 10.87
CA LEU A 62 -14.09 7.44 9.51
C LEU A 62 -12.97 8.18 8.78
N SER A 63 -12.92 9.50 8.93
CA SER A 63 -11.86 10.32 8.33
C SER A 63 -10.49 9.93 8.87
N ALA A 64 -10.38 9.74 10.18
CA ALA A 64 -9.13 9.31 10.81
C ALA A 64 -8.70 7.93 10.35
N THR A 65 -9.64 6.99 10.25
CA THR A 65 -9.38 5.63 9.77
C THR A 65 -8.92 5.63 8.32
N ASN A 66 -9.57 6.43 7.47
CA ASN A 66 -9.19 6.57 6.07
C ASN A 66 -7.78 7.16 5.93
N ALA A 67 -7.46 8.18 6.71
CA ALA A 67 -6.13 8.79 6.71
C ALA A 67 -5.07 7.79 7.16
N SER A 68 -5.36 7.01 8.18
CA SER A 68 -4.46 5.95 8.67
C SER A 68 -4.21 4.90 7.60
N GLY A 69 -5.27 4.46 6.92
CA GLY A 69 -5.17 3.48 5.84
C GLY A 69 -4.34 3.99 4.67
N ALA A 70 -4.55 5.25 4.29
CA ALA A 70 -3.78 5.89 3.22
C ALA A 70 -2.30 5.98 3.58
N ALA A 71 -2.00 6.36 4.81
CA ALA A 71 -0.62 6.44 5.29
C ALA A 71 0.04 5.06 5.33
N TYR A 72 -0.68 4.06 5.79
CA TYR A 72 -0.21 2.67 5.79
C TYR A 72 0.13 2.22 4.37
N GLY A 73 -0.79 2.44 3.44
CA GLY A 73 -0.61 2.04 2.04
C GLY A 73 0.60 2.71 1.39
N ALA A 74 0.76 4.01 1.64
CA ALA A 74 1.89 4.76 1.09
C ALA A 74 3.22 4.24 1.66
N THR A 75 3.28 4.00 2.96
CA THR A 75 4.48 3.47 3.62
C THR A 75 4.81 2.07 3.11
N ALA A 76 3.79 1.21 2.99
CA ALA A 76 3.98 -0.15 2.50
C ALA A 76 4.49 -0.16 1.05
N TYR A 77 3.96 0.72 0.21
CA TYR A 77 4.41 0.83 -1.18
C TYR A 77 5.89 1.24 -1.24
N LYS A 78 6.26 2.27 -0.48
CA LYS A 78 7.65 2.75 -0.44
C LYS A 78 8.58 1.66 0.07
N GLN A 79 8.19 0.95 1.11
CA GLN A 79 9.00 -0.14 1.65
C GLN A 79 9.18 -1.26 0.62
N GLY A 80 8.11 -1.62 -0.09
CA GLY A 80 8.19 -2.62 -1.16
C GLY A 80 9.14 -2.22 -2.27
N LEU A 81 9.12 -0.94 -2.66
CA LEU A 81 10.03 -0.42 -3.67
C LEU A 81 11.49 -0.52 -3.23
N TYR A 82 11.78 -0.11 -1.99
CA TYR A 82 13.13 -0.22 -1.43
C TYR A 82 13.58 -1.67 -1.34
N ASP A 83 12.71 -2.55 -0.88
CA ASP A 83 13.02 -3.98 -0.76
C ASP A 83 13.30 -4.59 -2.14
N GLY A 84 12.54 -4.21 -3.15
CA GLY A 84 12.73 -4.67 -4.52
C GLY A 84 14.08 -4.25 -5.08
N ILE A 85 14.46 -2.99 -4.86
CA ILE A 85 15.76 -2.47 -5.31
C ILE A 85 16.89 -3.19 -4.61
N LYS A 86 16.77 -3.40 -3.30
CA LYS A 86 17.78 -4.12 -2.52
C LYS A 86 17.95 -5.56 -3.01
N LEU A 87 16.83 -6.24 -3.27
CA LEU A 87 16.83 -7.59 -3.79
C LEU A 87 17.53 -7.65 -5.15
N MET A 88 17.23 -6.72 -6.05
CA MET A 88 17.88 -6.67 -7.37
C MET A 88 19.38 -6.42 -7.26
N SER A 89 19.80 -5.57 -6.34
CA SER A 89 21.23 -5.32 -6.09
C SER A 89 21.94 -6.60 -5.65
N GLU A 90 21.33 -7.37 -4.76
CA GLU A 90 21.90 -8.63 -4.29
C GLU A 90 21.93 -9.69 -5.37
N VAL A 91 20.89 -9.78 -6.19
CA VAL A 91 20.84 -10.70 -7.32
C VAL A 91 21.94 -10.38 -8.34
N ASN A 92 22.14 -9.11 -8.64
CA ASN A 92 23.20 -8.67 -9.56
C ASN A 92 24.58 -9.02 -9.01
N ARG A 93 24.81 -8.84 -7.72
CA ARG A 93 26.06 -9.19 -7.07
C ARG A 93 26.33 -10.69 -7.17
N ILE A 94 25.35 -11.53 -6.90
CA ILE A 94 25.47 -12.98 -7.02
C ILE A 94 25.78 -13.38 -8.46
N GLY A 95 25.14 -12.73 -9.44
CA GLY A 95 25.40 -12.95 -10.85
C GLY A 95 26.82 -12.59 -11.26
N GLU A 96 27.38 -11.53 -10.70
CA GLU A 96 28.78 -11.13 -10.93
C GLU A 96 29.75 -12.14 -10.38
N ASP A 97 29.41 -12.80 -9.28
CA ASP A 97 30.24 -13.85 -8.68
C ASP A 97 30.15 -15.18 -9.45
N GLY A 98 29.34 -15.23 -10.50
CA GLY A 98 29.30 -16.36 -11.41
C GLY A 98 28.44 -17.54 -10.98
N ASP A 99 27.66 -17.39 -9.95
CA ASP A 99 26.86 -18.49 -9.40
C ASP A 99 25.41 -18.44 -9.89
N ILE A 100 25.23 -18.74 -11.16
CA ILE A 100 23.93 -18.67 -11.84
C ILE A 100 22.96 -19.74 -11.33
N LEU A 101 23.44 -20.91 -10.96
CA LEU A 101 22.60 -22.01 -10.50
C LEU A 101 21.98 -21.71 -9.13
N ASN A 102 22.78 -21.21 -8.21
CA ASN A 102 22.31 -20.80 -6.90
C ASN A 102 21.40 -19.59 -6.98
N LYS A 103 21.57 -18.76 -7.98
CA LYS A 103 20.69 -17.63 -8.22
C LYS A 103 19.25 -18.07 -8.46
N LYS A 104 19.03 -19.13 -9.21
CA LYS A 104 17.72 -19.69 -9.48
C LYS A 104 17.12 -20.29 -8.20
N ASP A 105 17.92 -21.03 -7.46
CA ASP A 105 17.50 -21.62 -6.19
C ASP A 105 17.19 -20.55 -5.15
N PHE A 106 17.99 -19.49 -5.12
CA PHE A 106 17.75 -18.34 -4.25
C PHE A 106 16.37 -17.73 -4.47
N TYR A 107 15.96 -17.54 -5.71
CA TYR A 107 14.64 -17.03 -6.02
C TYR A 107 13.54 -17.94 -5.52
N CYS A 108 13.66 -19.24 -5.75
CA CYS A 108 12.66 -20.20 -5.31
C CYS A 108 12.51 -20.22 -3.78
N GLU A 109 13.60 -20.13 -3.05
CA GLU A 109 13.60 -20.18 -1.59
C GLU A 109 13.12 -18.88 -0.94
N LYS A 110 13.44 -17.72 -1.54
CA LYS A 110 13.17 -16.43 -0.93
C LYS A 110 11.81 -15.84 -1.28
N ILE A 111 11.25 -16.23 -2.40
CA ILE A 111 9.98 -15.69 -2.88
C ILE A 111 8.81 -16.56 -2.45
N ILE A 112 9.02 -17.84 -2.36
CA ILE A 112 8.03 -18.79 -1.88
C ILE A 112 8.12 -18.92 -0.38
#